data_6eb1e24f0ca67ff208f8e83d6bd5fb4e
#
_entry.id   6eb1e24f0ca67ff208f8e83d6bd5fb4e
#
_cell.length_a   1.000
_cell.length_b   1.000
_cell.length_c   1.000
_cell.angle_alpha   90.00
_cell.angle_beta   90.00
_cell.angle_gamma   90.00
#
_symmetry.space_group_name_H-M   'P 1'
#
loop_
_entity.id
_entity.type
_entity.pdbx_description
1 polymer ?
#
loop_
_entity_poly.entity_id
_entity_poly.type
_entity_poly.pdbx_seq_one_letter_code
_entity_poly.pdbx_strand_id
1 'polypeptide(L)'
;IDKQQFPMDESIEKNLENNANNVSVINFLLTSYPLNSEHYLIKLNRFVNTMLWFRNLDVREFIGLETNATMLDEFIITNNLLDDFSDFLQKVSGQTFLFVAHNTTDKQIFCQIDKNKVPFRIVASTGTQSLQLLYFWLKRMDKASFVFIDEFDAFYHFRLAFEVCKRLFALDCQIFTSSHNTYLMTNDLLRPDCNFILNNNKIKCLADCTDKE
;
A
#
# COMPACT_ATOMS: atom_id res chain seq x y z
N ILE A 1 4.78 -31.66 5.38
CA ILE A 1 3.48 -31.71 4.67
C ILE A 1 2.68 -32.86 5.28
N ASP A 2 1.41 -32.62 5.61
CA ASP A 2 0.52 -33.65 6.12
C ASP A 2 0.12 -34.62 4.99
N LYS A 3 0.65 -35.86 5.04
CA LYS A 3 0.41 -36.88 4.00
C LYS A 3 -1.04 -37.40 3.96
N GLN A 4 -1.82 -37.18 4.99
CA GLN A 4 -3.26 -37.56 5.01
C GLN A 4 -4.08 -36.56 4.18
N GLN A 5 -3.70 -35.28 4.21
CA GLN A 5 -4.34 -34.22 3.42
C GLN A 5 -3.77 -34.11 1.99
N PHE A 6 -2.47 -34.40 1.82
CA PHE A 6 -1.75 -34.29 0.57
C PHE A 6 -0.99 -35.58 0.28
N PRO A 7 -1.66 -36.63 -0.21
CA PRO A 7 -1.01 -37.89 -0.53
C PRO A 7 0.02 -37.69 -1.63
N MET A 8 1.28 -38.01 -1.33
CA MET A 8 2.40 -37.92 -2.26
C MET A 8 3.08 -39.28 -2.38
N ASP A 9 3.50 -39.64 -3.58
CA ASP A 9 4.39 -40.75 -3.78
C ASP A 9 5.86 -40.39 -3.48
N GLU A 10 6.72 -41.39 -3.29
CA GLU A 10 8.13 -41.16 -2.96
C GLU A 10 8.88 -40.35 -4.02
N SER A 11 8.45 -40.39 -5.29
CA SER A 11 9.11 -39.69 -6.39
C SER A 11 8.83 -38.18 -6.31
N ILE A 12 7.62 -37.80 -5.97
CA ILE A 12 7.21 -36.41 -5.74
C ILE A 12 7.92 -35.85 -4.51
N GLU A 13 7.97 -36.64 -3.44
CA GLU A 13 8.63 -36.26 -2.20
C GLU A 13 10.12 -35.96 -2.40
N LYS A 14 10.85 -36.88 -3.08
CA LYS A 14 12.26 -36.67 -3.45
C LYS A 14 12.48 -35.49 -4.37
N ASN A 15 11.58 -35.25 -5.33
CA ASN A 15 11.66 -34.07 -6.20
C ASN A 15 11.49 -32.76 -5.44
N LEU A 16 10.56 -32.69 -4.49
CA LEU A 16 10.38 -31.52 -3.64
C LEU A 16 11.58 -31.28 -2.74
N GLU A 17 12.15 -32.33 -2.14
CA GLU A 17 13.36 -32.23 -1.30
C GLU A 17 14.57 -31.74 -2.11
N ASN A 18 14.79 -32.30 -3.29
CA ASN A 18 15.91 -31.95 -4.16
C ASN A 18 15.81 -30.53 -4.74
N ASN A 19 14.59 -30.02 -4.89
CA ASN A 19 14.31 -28.70 -5.45
C ASN A 19 13.77 -27.70 -4.43
N ALA A 20 13.89 -27.96 -3.14
CA ALA A 20 13.34 -27.14 -2.06
C ALA A 20 13.75 -25.67 -2.12
N ASN A 21 14.92 -25.38 -2.69
CA ASN A 21 15.40 -24.00 -2.88
C ASN A 21 14.80 -23.29 -4.10
N ASN A 22 14.17 -24.01 -5.03
CA ASN A 22 13.71 -23.48 -6.30
C ASN A 22 12.19 -23.58 -6.49
N VAL A 23 11.50 -24.36 -5.66
CA VAL A 23 10.06 -24.59 -5.77
C VAL A 23 9.35 -24.21 -4.48
N SER A 24 8.39 -23.31 -4.60
CA SER A 24 7.49 -23.03 -3.47
C SER A 24 6.59 -24.23 -3.23
N VAL A 25 6.74 -24.85 -2.05
CA VAL A 25 5.89 -25.98 -1.62
C VAL A 25 4.42 -25.61 -1.62
N ILE A 26 4.08 -24.38 -1.17
CA ILE A 26 2.69 -23.89 -1.18
C ILE A 26 2.16 -23.83 -2.61
N ASN A 27 2.93 -23.27 -3.54
CA ASN A 27 2.50 -23.16 -4.94
C ASN A 27 2.33 -24.55 -5.58
N PHE A 28 3.23 -25.49 -5.28
CA PHE A 28 3.10 -26.87 -5.72
C PHE A 28 1.78 -27.50 -5.21
N LEU A 29 1.46 -27.37 -3.91
CA LEU A 29 0.24 -27.90 -3.34
C LEU A 29 -1.03 -27.28 -3.95
N LEU A 30 -1.01 -25.96 -4.18
CA LEU A 30 -2.13 -25.24 -4.79
C LEU A 30 -2.40 -25.65 -6.25
N THR A 31 -1.35 -26.01 -6.99
CA THR A 31 -1.47 -26.39 -8.41
C THR A 31 -1.69 -27.87 -8.64
N SER A 32 -1.23 -28.72 -7.71
CA SER A 32 -1.27 -30.19 -7.88
C SER A 32 -2.49 -30.84 -7.25
N TYR A 33 -3.19 -30.18 -6.33
CA TYR A 33 -4.33 -30.74 -5.63
C TYR A 33 -5.59 -29.91 -5.86
N PRO A 34 -6.75 -30.57 -6.09
CA PRO A 34 -8.05 -29.89 -6.26
C PRO A 34 -8.59 -29.43 -4.90
N LEU A 35 -8.09 -28.29 -4.42
CA LEU A 35 -8.51 -27.70 -3.15
C LEU A 35 -9.78 -26.89 -3.33
N ASN A 36 -10.72 -26.99 -2.39
CA ASN A 36 -11.91 -26.15 -2.38
C ASN A 36 -11.59 -24.71 -1.93
N SER A 37 -12.48 -23.77 -2.26
CA SER A 37 -12.30 -22.33 -1.96
C SER A 37 -12.15 -22.03 -0.47
N GLU A 38 -12.66 -22.91 0.41
CA GLU A 38 -12.62 -22.75 1.87
C GLU A 38 -11.36 -23.32 2.51
N HIS A 39 -10.55 -24.03 1.72
CA HIS A 39 -9.31 -24.62 2.21
C HIS A 39 -8.33 -23.53 2.66
N TYR A 40 -7.66 -23.75 3.81
CA TYR A 40 -6.78 -22.73 4.42
C TYR A 40 -5.62 -22.27 3.50
N LEU A 41 -5.07 -23.15 2.64
CA LEU A 41 -4.04 -22.76 1.67
C LEU A 41 -4.57 -21.83 0.59
N ILE A 42 -5.82 -22.02 0.14
CA ILE A 42 -6.46 -21.12 -0.82
C ILE A 42 -6.67 -19.75 -0.17
N LYS A 43 -7.15 -19.72 1.09
CA LYS A 43 -7.31 -18.47 1.85
C LYS A 43 -5.98 -17.78 2.09
N LEU A 44 -4.95 -18.52 2.48
CA LEU A 44 -3.59 -17.97 2.66
C LEU A 44 -3.05 -17.40 1.35
N ASN A 45 -3.16 -18.13 0.25
CA ASN A 45 -2.69 -17.68 -1.05
C ASN A 45 -3.42 -16.40 -1.50
N ARG A 46 -4.74 -16.34 -1.32
CA ARG A 46 -5.52 -15.13 -1.61
C ARG A 46 -5.04 -13.96 -0.75
N PHE A 47 -4.87 -14.17 0.56
CA PHE A 47 -4.38 -13.14 1.47
C PHE A 47 -3.01 -12.61 1.05
N VAL A 48 -2.04 -13.49 0.76
CA VAL A 48 -0.68 -13.10 0.36
C VAL A 48 -0.67 -12.39 -0.99
N ASN A 49 -1.44 -12.87 -1.97
CA ASN A 49 -1.48 -12.28 -3.31
C ASN A 49 -2.20 -10.92 -3.36
N THR A 50 -2.93 -10.57 -2.30
CA THR A 50 -3.60 -9.27 -2.16
C THR A 50 -2.94 -8.36 -1.13
N MET A 51 -1.78 -8.73 -0.60
CA MET A 51 -0.93 -7.83 0.19
C MET A 51 -0.39 -6.70 -0.69
N LEU A 52 -0.27 -5.53 -0.10
CA LEU A 52 0.34 -4.37 -0.72
C LEU A 52 1.44 -3.82 0.19
N TRP A 53 2.62 -3.67 -0.35
CA TRP A 53 3.71 -2.94 0.26
C TRP A 53 4.16 -1.81 -0.66
N PHE A 54 4.32 -0.62 -0.12
CA PHE A 54 4.96 0.46 -0.85
C PHE A 54 5.73 1.39 0.08
N ARG A 55 6.69 2.10 -0.49
CA ARG A 55 7.56 3.04 0.17
C ARG A 55 7.32 4.43 -0.37
N ASN A 56 7.29 5.42 0.50
CA ASN A 56 7.04 6.80 0.12
C ASN A 56 8.31 7.55 -0.28
N LEU A 57 9.49 6.94 -0.10
CA LEU A 57 10.79 7.48 -0.50
C LEU A 57 11.12 7.17 -1.96
N ASP A 58 11.93 7.98 -2.56
CA ASP A 58 12.69 7.95 -3.82
C ASP A 58 12.05 7.37 -5.09
N VAL A 59 11.62 6.15 -5.06
CA VAL A 59 11.17 5.46 -6.28
C VAL A 59 9.82 4.85 -5.94
N ARG A 60 8.76 5.43 -6.28
CA ARG A 60 7.37 4.96 -6.23
C ARG A 60 7.23 3.44 -6.40
N GLU A 61 8.06 2.70 -5.67
CA GLU A 61 8.11 1.25 -5.68
C GLU A 61 6.97 0.69 -4.84
N PHE A 62 6.34 -0.33 -5.37
CA PHE A 62 5.34 -1.12 -4.65
C PHE A 62 5.52 -2.59 -5.00
N ILE A 63 5.21 -3.44 -4.04
CA ILE A 63 5.21 -4.90 -4.20
C ILE A 63 3.82 -5.40 -3.80
N GLY A 64 3.23 -6.20 -4.64
CA GLY A 64 1.90 -6.79 -4.40
C GLY A 64 0.85 -6.27 -5.38
N LEU A 65 -0.38 -6.41 -5.03
CA LEU A 65 -1.62 -6.13 -5.72
C LEU A 65 -1.48 -5.55 -7.15
N GLU A 66 -1.55 -6.38 -8.18
CA GLU A 66 -1.53 -6.05 -9.61
C GLU A 66 -0.39 -5.13 -10.06
N THR A 67 0.60 -5.74 -10.65
CA THR A 67 1.82 -5.09 -11.16
C THR A 67 1.68 -4.42 -12.53
N ASN A 68 0.48 -4.22 -13.05
CA ASN A 68 0.32 -3.45 -14.26
C ASN A 68 0.68 -2.00 -13.95
N ALA A 69 1.87 -1.60 -14.42
CA ALA A 69 2.44 -0.27 -14.27
C ALA A 69 1.62 0.77 -15.06
N THR A 70 0.40 1.01 -14.61
CA THR A 70 -0.38 2.14 -15.11
C THR A 70 0.24 3.41 -14.54
N MET A 71 0.66 4.31 -15.39
CA MET A 71 1.15 5.62 -14.97
C MET A 71 0.08 6.31 -14.10
N LEU A 72 0.49 6.97 -13.02
CA LEU A 72 -0.46 7.60 -12.07
C LEU A 72 -1.39 8.60 -12.77
N ASP A 73 -0.86 9.40 -13.68
CA ASP A 73 -1.63 10.36 -14.47
C ASP A 73 -2.66 9.65 -15.36
N GLU A 74 -2.23 8.58 -16.04
CA GLU A 74 -3.10 7.79 -16.89
C GLU A 74 -4.26 7.17 -16.12
N PHE A 75 -4.00 6.65 -14.92
CA PHE A 75 -5.03 6.10 -14.05
C PHE A 75 -6.10 7.14 -13.72
N ILE A 76 -5.67 8.34 -13.30
CA ILE A 76 -6.57 9.43 -12.93
C ILE A 76 -7.40 9.90 -14.13
N ILE A 77 -6.77 10.07 -15.29
CA ILE A 77 -7.43 10.52 -16.52
C ILE A 77 -8.40 9.47 -17.05
N THR A 78 -7.95 8.22 -17.16
CA THR A 78 -8.75 7.13 -17.74
C THR A 78 -10.01 6.82 -16.93
N ASN A 79 -9.95 7.00 -15.61
CA ASN A 79 -11.07 6.78 -14.71
C ASN A 79 -11.87 8.05 -14.42
N ASN A 80 -11.63 9.16 -15.13
CA ASN A 80 -12.30 10.46 -14.93
C ASN A 80 -12.23 10.98 -13.48
N LEU A 81 -11.08 10.84 -12.84
CA LEU A 81 -10.88 11.14 -11.42
C LEU A 81 -10.22 12.50 -11.15
N LEU A 82 -10.11 13.40 -12.15
CA LEU A 82 -9.41 14.68 -11.98
C LEU A 82 -10.03 15.57 -10.91
N ASP A 83 -11.34 15.71 -10.92
CA ASP A 83 -12.05 16.54 -9.94
C ASP A 83 -11.96 15.92 -8.53
N ASP A 84 -12.14 14.61 -8.42
CA ASP A 84 -12.00 13.89 -7.15
C ASP A 84 -10.55 13.94 -6.61
N PHE A 85 -9.55 13.90 -7.49
CA PHE A 85 -8.15 14.09 -7.12
C PHE A 85 -7.86 15.53 -6.66
N SER A 86 -8.42 16.53 -7.34
CA SER A 86 -8.34 17.95 -6.92
C SER A 86 -8.95 18.14 -5.53
N ASP A 87 -10.13 17.60 -5.32
CA ASP A 87 -10.83 17.63 -4.02
C ASP A 87 -10.03 16.92 -2.92
N PHE A 88 -9.41 15.78 -3.24
CA PHE A 88 -8.54 15.06 -2.31
C PHE A 88 -7.36 15.93 -1.88
N LEU A 89 -6.62 16.54 -2.83
CA LEU A 89 -5.49 17.42 -2.53
C LEU A 89 -5.92 18.62 -1.68
N GLN A 90 -7.03 19.25 -2.01
CA GLN A 90 -7.57 20.37 -1.23
C GLN A 90 -7.90 19.95 0.21
N LYS A 91 -8.59 18.83 0.40
CA LYS A 91 -9.00 18.32 1.72
C LYS A 91 -7.83 17.88 2.59
N VAL A 92 -6.78 17.33 1.98
CA VAL A 92 -5.66 16.74 2.72
C VAL A 92 -4.54 17.75 2.95
N SER A 93 -4.21 18.58 1.97
CA SER A 93 -3.08 19.52 2.01
C SER A 93 -3.46 21.00 1.93
N GLY A 94 -4.73 21.30 1.70
CA GLY A 94 -5.19 22.67 1.46
C GLY A 94 -4.78 23.25 0.09
N GLN A 95 -4.13 22.45 -0.77
CA GLN A 95 -3.68 22.89 -2.08
C GLN A 95 -4.80 22.77 -3.12
N THR A 96 -4.96 23.82 -3.93
CA THR A 96 -5.93 23.84 -5.01
C THR A 96 -5.21 23.91 -6.34
N PHE A 97 -5.55 22.99 -7.25
CA PHE A 97 -5.03 22.95 -8.60
C PHE A 97 -6.18 23.01 -9.61
N LEU A 98 -6.02 23.80 -10.63
CA LEU A 98 -6.91 23.76 -11.79
C LEU A 98 -6.34 22.77 -12.81
N PHE A 99 -6.83 21.55 -12.75
CA PHE A 99 -6.35 20.46 -13.61
C PHE A 99 -6.98 20.52 -15.01
N VAL A 100 -6.17 20.16 -16.01
CA VAL A 100 -6.58 19.97 -17.38
C VAL A 100 -6.01 18.65 -17.89
N ALA A 101 -6.86 17.75 -18.35
CA ALA A 101 -6.41 16.52 -19.00
C ALA A 101 -5.86 16.84 -20.39
N HIS A 102 -4.72 16.26 -20.72
CA HIS A 102 -4.20 16.26 -22.09
C HIS A 102 -4.42 14.87 -22.70
N ASN A 103 -5.38 14.79 -23.62
CA ASN A 103 -5.80 13.52 -24.27
C ASN A 103 -4.92 13.15 -25.48
N THR A 104 -3.64 13.48 -25.43
CA THR A 104 -2.65 12.99 -26.41
C THR A 104 -2.20 11.59 -26.04
N THR A 105 -1.38 10.96 -26.90
CA THR A 105 -0.78 9.63 -26.71
C THR A 105 -0.16 9.44 -25.31
N ASP A 106 0.37 10.52 -24.72
CA ASP A 106 0.88 10.54 -23.35
C ASP A 106 -0.15 11.20 -22.44
N LYS A 107 -1.02 10.40 -21.83
CA LYS A 107 -2.02 10.85 -20.87
C LYS A 107 -1.34 11.50 -19.67
N GLN A 108 -1.16 12.81 -19.69
CA GLN A 108 -0.53 13.60 -18.63
C GLN A 108 -1.51 14.61 -18.03
N ILE A 109 -1.39 14.82 -16.73
CA ILE A 109 -2.12 15.86 -16.01
C ILE A 109 -1.34 17.17 -16.13
N PHE A 110 -2.05 18.22 -16.52
CA PHE A 110 -1.53 19.59 -16.58
C PHE A 110 -2.27 20.47 -15.58
N CYS A 111 -1.56 21.47 -15.06
CA CYS A 111 -2.16 22.56 -14.30
C CYS A 111 -2.30 23.78 -15.22
N GLN A 112 -3.47 24.41 -15.18
CA GLN A 112 -3.67 25.70 -15.80
C GLN A 112 -3.11 26.79 -14.88
N ILE A 113 -2.09 27.51 -15.33
CA ILE A 113 -1.49 28.64 -14.63
C ILE A 113 -1.57 29.85 -15.61
N ASP A 114 -2.45 30.76 -15.28
CA ASP A 114 -2.83 31.86 -16.16
C ASP A 114 -3.23 31.35 -17.57
N LYS A 115 -2.46 31.70 -18.60
CA LYS A 115 -2.69 31.28 -19.98
C LYS A 115 -1.91 30.02 -20.37
N ASN A 116 -1.08 29.48 -19.47
CA ASN A 116 -0.17 28.39 -19.77
C ASN A 116 -0.65 27.08 -19.16
N LYS A 117 -0.40 25.97 -19.85
CA LYS A 117 -0.55 24.63 -19.34
C LYS A 117 0.82 24.06 -18.96
N VAL A 118 1.01 23.74 -17.68
CA VAL A 118 2.28 23.23 -17.15
C VAL A 118 2.04 21.81 -16.61
N PRO A 119 2.88 20.82 -16.95
CA PRO A 119 2.73 19.47 -16.42
C PRO A 119 2.68 19.46 -14.89
N PHE A 120 1.72 18.73 -14.31
CA PHE A 120 1.53 18.65 -12.86
C PHE A 120 2.81 18.26 -12.13
N ARG A 121 3.57 17.30 -12.66
CA ARG A 121 4.86 16.85 -12.08
C ARG A 121 5.90 17.97 -11.92
N ILE A 122 5.79 19.07 -12.70
CA ILE A 122 6.71 20.21 -12.62
C ILE A 122 6.23 21.21 -11.56
N VAL A 123 4.93 21.35 -11.41
CA VAL A 123 4.29 22.28 -10.47
C VAL A 123 4.23 21.69 -9.06
N ALA A 124 3.99 20.39 -8.97
CA ALA A 124 3.81 19.69 -7.71
C ALA A 124 5.13 19.55 -6.94
N SER A 125 5.09 19.88 -5.66
CA SER A 125 6.18 19.55 -4.74
C SER A 125 6.31 18.02 -4.57
N THR A 126 7.44 17.56 -4.03
CA THR A 126 7.65 16.14 -3.72
C THR A 126 6.54 15.57 -2.84
N GLY A 127 6.12 16.32 -1.81
CA GLY A 127 4.99 15.93 -0.96
C GLY A 127 3.68 15.81 -1.73
N THR A 128 3.41 16.72 -2.67
CA THR A 128 2.20 16.64 -3.50
C THR A 128 2.25 15.47 -4.48
N GLN A 129 3.41 15.14 -5.03
CA GLN A 129 3.59 13.94 -5.86
C GLN A 129 3.42 12.65 -5.05
N SER A 130 3.89 12.66 -3.80
CA SER A 130 3.66 11.56 -2.86
C SER A 130 2.17 11.39 -2.54
N LEU A 131 1.40 12.48 -2.43
CA LEU A 131 -0.06 12.43 -2.29
C LEU A 131 -0.75 11.86 -3.55
N GLN A 132 -0.21 12.07 -4.74
CA GLN A 132 -0.74 11.45 -5.96
C GLN A 132 -0.58 9.93 -5.92
N LEU A 133 0.58 9.42 -5.48
CA LEU A 133 0.80 8.00 -5.28
C LEU A 133 -0.15 7.43 -4.22
N LEU A 134 -0.29 8.12 -3.09
CA LEU A 134 -1.23 7.72 -2.04
C LEU A 134 -2.67 7.67 -2.56
N TYR A 135 -3.10 8.69 -3.32
CA TYR A 135 -4.43 8.75 -3.93
C TYR A 135 -4.69 7.54 -4.85
N PHE A 136 -3.72 7.21 -5.70
CA PHE A 136 -3.79 6.03 -6.56
C PHE A 136 -4.06 4.76 -5.76
N TRP A 137 -3.33 4.56 -4.65
CA TRP A 137 -3.52 3.40 -3.80
C TRP A 137 -4.83 3.45 -3.01
N LEU A 138 -5.23 4.61 -2.48
CA LEU A 138 -6.51 4.75 -1.78
C LEU A 138 -7.71 4.31 -2.63
N LYS A 139 -7.64 4.53 -3.96
CA LYS A 139 -8.67 4.07 -4.90
C LYS A 139 -8.62 2.57 -5.22
N ARG A 140 -7.65 1.83 -4.68
CA ARG A 140 -7.42 0.40 -4.97
C ARG A 140 -7.26 -0.46 -3.72
N MET A 141 -7.12 0.16 -2.56
CA MET A 141 -6.90 -0.53 -1.29
C MET A 141 -8.11 -1.33 -0.80
N ASP A 142 -9.30 -1.10 -1.34
CA ASP A 142 -10.50 -1.90 -1.07
C ASP A 142 -10.32 -3.39 -1.38
N LYS A 143 -9.36 -3.72 -2.27
CA LYS A 143 -9.01 -5.09 -2.65
C LYS A 143 -7.83 -5.66 -1.86
N ALA A 144 -7.18 -4.85 -1.05
CA ALA A 144 -6.01 -5.30 -0.28
C ALA A 144 -6.44 -6.03 1.00
N SER A 145 -5.78 -7.15 1.27
CA SER A 145 -5.93 -7.88 2.54
C SER A 145 -5.10 -7.31 3.66
N PHE A 146 -3.96 -6.72 3.29
CA PHE A 146 -2.97 -6.16 4.20
C PHE A 146 -2.17 -5.09 3.46
N VAL A 147 -1.92 -3.96 4.12
CA VAL A 147 -1.13 -2.86 3.57
C VAL A 147 0.00 -2.51 4.53
N PHE A 148 1.22 -2.42 4.01
CA PHE A 148 2.35 -1.86 4.73
C PHE A 148 2.92 -0.67 3.96
N ILE A 149 2.97 0.49 4.61
CA ILE A 149 3.54 1.72 4.02
C ILE A 149 4.78 2.11 4.81
N ASP A 150 5.94 1.93 4.18
CA ASP A 150 7.22 2.24 4.80
C ASP A 150 7.54 3.74 4.68
N GLU A 151 7.95 4.34 5.80
CA GLU A 151 8.27 5.77 5.91
C GLU A 151 7.20 6.66 5.25
N PHE A 152 5.93 6.39 5.56
CA PHE A 152 4.79 6.97 4.87
C PHE A 152 4.77 8.52 4.88
N ASP A 153 5.36 9.12 5.90
CA ASP A 153 5.36 10.56 6.15
C ASP A 153 6.67 11.26 5.78
N ALA A 154 7.60 10.59 5.08
CA ALA A 154 8.91 11.13 4.75
C ALA A 154 8.87 12.51 4.04
N PHE A 155 7.79 12.81 3.31
CA PHE A 155 7.59 14.08 2.59
C PHE A 155 6.46 14.93 3.16
N TYR A 156 5.91 14.56 4.32
CA TYR A 156 4.77 15.26 4.92
C TYR A 156 5.18 16.04 6.17
N HIS A 157 4.73 17.27 6.29
CA HIS A 157 4.75 17.93 7.58
C HIS A 157 3.75 17.27 8.54
N PHE A 158 3.91 17.45 9.86
CA PHE A 158 3.19 16.67 10.87
C PHE A 158 1.65 16.71 10.74
N ARG A 159 1.05 17.87 10.38
CA ARG A 159 -0.41 17.97 10.19
C ARG A 159 -0.88 17.15 9.01
N LEU A 160 -0.12 17.18 7.90
CA LEU A 160 -0.43 16.38 6.73
C LEU A 160 -0.29 14.89 7.03
N ALA A 161 0.78 14.49 7.73
CA ALA A 161 0.97 13.10 8.16
C ALA A 161 -0.20 12.61 9.04
N PHE A 162 -0.66 13.45 9.97
CA PHE A 162 -1.82 13.15 10.80
C PHE A 162 -3.10 12.94 9.97
N GLU A 163 -3.42 13.83 9.03
CA GLU A 163 -4.60 13.72 8.16
C GLU A 163 -4.52 12.50 7.24
N VAL A 164 -3.33 12.15 6.77
CA VAL A 164 -3.10 10.94 5.98
C VAL A 164 -3.34 9.69 6.83
N CYS A 165 -2.77 9.61 8.04
CA CYS A 165 -3.00 8.50 8.96
C CYS A 165 -4.49 8.31 9.26
N LYS A 166 -5.20 9.39 9.57
CA LYS A 166 -6.64 9.35 9.86
C LYS A 166 -7.45 8.74 8.72
N ARG A 167 -7.07 9.03 7.47
CA ARG A 167 -7.72 8.45 6.29
C ARG A 167 -7.35 7.00 6.07
N LEU A 168 -6.07 6.64 6.24
CA LEU A 168 -5.59 5.28 6.08
C LEU A 168 -6.26 4.35 7.10
N PHE A 169 -6.25 4.73 8.38
CA PHE A 169 -6.80 3.89 9.45
C PHE A 169 -8.35 3.85 9.50
N ALA A 170 -9.02 4.65 8.67
CA ALA A 170 -10.46 4.56 8.45
C ALA A 170 -10.87 3.55 7.37
N LEU A 171 -9.90 2.95 6.65
CA LEU A 171 -10.18 1.95 5.63
C LEU A 171 -10.48 0.58 6.25
N ASP A 172 -11.31 -0.21 5.60
CA ASP A 172 -11.66 -1.57 6.03
C ASP A 172 -10.60 -2.60 5.56
N CYS A 173 -9.34 -2.37 5.94
CA CYS A 173 -8.26 -3.32 5.73
C CYS A 173 -7.20 -3.16 6.83
N GLN A 174 -6.38 -4.19 7.03
CA GLN A 174 -5.29 -4.13 8.00
C GLN A 174 -4.14 -3.29 7.43
N ILE A 175 -3.85 -2.16 8.09
CA ILE A 175 -2.81 -1.23 7.63
C ILE A 175 -1.74 -1.07 8.71
N PHE A 176 -0.48 -1.14 8.28
CA PHE A 176 0.69 -0.75 9.07
C PHE A 176 1.43 0.37 8.36
N THR A 177 1.89 1.33 9.14
CA THR A 177 2.77 2.40 8.64
C THR A 177 4.01 2.47 9.50
N SER A 178 5.19 2.66 8.91
CA SER A 178 6.38 3.06 9.64
C SER A 178 6.59 4.57 9.55
N SER A 179 7.11 5.15 10.61
CA SER A 179 7.43 6.58 10.70
C SER A 179 8.48 6.85 11.76
N HIS A 180 9.26 7.90 11.59
CA HIS A 180 10.13 8.45 12.62
C HIS A 180 9.46 9.57 13.44
N ASN A 181 8.21 9.88 13.14
CA ASN A 181 7.48 10.98 13.75
C ASN A 181 6.66 10.52 14.96
N THR A 182 7.22 10.70 16.15
CA THR A 182 6.56 10.33 17.41
C THR A 182 5.29 11.13 17.73
N TYR A 183 5.04 12.27 17.07
CA TYR A 183 3.80 13.04 17.22
C TYR A 183 2.55 12.30 16.67
N LEU A 184 2.76 11.23 15.91
CA LEU A 184 1.67 10.38 15.43
C LEU A 184 1.20 9.34 16.47
N MET A 185 1.98 9.13 17.53
CA MET A 185 1.63 8.24 18.66
C MET A 185 0.64 8.93 19.60
N THR A 186 -0.55 9.21 19.12
CA THR A 186 -1.62 9.90 19.86
C THR A 186 -2.91 9.10 19.85
N ASN A 187 -3.66 9.15 20.94
CA ASN A 187 -4.95 8.50 21.06
C ASN A 187 -6.03 9.05 20.10
N ASP A 188 -5.78 10.20 19.49
CA ASP A 188 -6.66 10.74 18.43
C ASP A 188 -6.54 9.95 17.10
N LEU A 189 -5.47 9.20 16.93
CA LEU A 189 -5.26 8.33 15.76
C LEU A 189 -5.47 6.86 16.11
N LEU A 190 -4.72 6.35 17.06
CA LEU A 190 -4.71 4.93 17.44
C LEU A 190 -4.53 4.79 18.94
N ARG A 191 -5.11 3.74 19.51
CA ARG A 191 -4.86 3.35 20.90
C ARG A 191 -3.39 2.96 21.10
N PRO A 192 -2.85 3.05 22.34
CA PRO A 192 -1.46 2.70 22.64
C PRO A 192 -1.06 1.28 22.24
N ASP A 193 -1.99 0.33 22.31
CA ASP A 193 -1.79 -1.09 21.94
C ASP A 193 -1.68 -1.32 20.42
N CYS A 194 -1.99 -0.30 19.62
CA CYS A 194 -1.80 -0.30 18.16
C CYS A 194 -0.50 0.43 17.74
N ASN A 195 0.26 0.98 18.67
CA ASN A 195 1.52 1.67 18.42
C ASN A 195 2.70 0.81 18.88
N PHE A 196 3.71 0.68 18.02
CA PHE A 196 4.88 -0.17 18.28
C PHE A 196 6.17 0.63 18.11
N ILE A 197 7.11 0.44 19.03
CA ILE A 197 8.44 1.04 18.97
C ILE A 197 9.42 -0.03 18.52
N LEU A 198 10.13 0.24 17.42
CA LEU A 198 11.23 -0.58 16.94
C LEU A 198 12.56 0.01 17.45
N ASN A 199 13.26 -0.70 18.33
CA ASN A 199 14.55 -0.30 18.83
C ASN A 199 15.47 -1.51 19.00
N ASN A 200 16.70 -1.42 18.50
CA ASN A 200 17.73 -2.47 18.61
C ASN A 200 17.21 -3.87 18.20
N ASN A 201 16.54 -3.96 17.07
CA ASN A 201 15.91 -5.17 16.53
C ASN A 201 14.86 -5.82 17.45
N LYS A 202 14.29 -5.03 18.37
CA LYS A 202 13.17 -5.45 19.22
C LYS A 202 11.96 -4.57 18.93
N ILE A 203 10.80 -5.21 18.87
CA ILE A 203 9.51 -4.54 18.75
C ILE A 203 8.87 -4.54 20.13
N LYS A 204 8.44 -3.38 20.60
CA LYS A 204 7.74 -3.21 21.87
C LYS A 204 6.44 -2.45 21.65
N CYS A 205 5.33 -2.97 22.15
CA CYS A 205 4.07 -2.25 22.15
C CYS A 205 4.16 -1.02 23.06
N LEU A 206 3.57 0.11 22.67
CA LEU A 206 3.57 1.31 23.47
C LEU A 206 2.83 1.11 24.80
N ALA A 207 1.77 0.32 24.80
CA ALA A 207 1.01 -0.04 26.00
C ALA A 207 1.89 -0.76 27.05
N ASP A 208 2.91 -1.51 26.59
CA ASP A 208 3.86 -2.22 27.50
C ASP A 208 5.01 -1.32 27.98
N CYS A 209 5.04 -0.05 27.58
CA CYS A 209 6.08 0.88 27.96
C CYS A 209 5.78 1.68 29.22
N THR A 210 4.56 1.61 29.73
CA THR A 210 4.09 2.37 30.89
C THR A 210 3.07 1.57 31.70
N ASP A 211 3.14 1.70 33.02
CA ASP A 211 2.15 1.16 33.97
C ASP A 211 1.00 2.16 34.24
N LYS A 212 0.95 3.26 33.48
CA LYS A 212 -0.12 4.24 33.58
C LYS A 212 -1.26 3.83 32.65
N GLU A 213 -2.44 3.68 33.20
CA GLU A 213 -3.70 3.55 32.47
C GLU A 213 -4.06 4.86 31.73
#